data_e2a7c622f37b58012dd8325ebb957a96
#
_entry.id   e2a7c622f37b58012dd8325ebb957a96
#
_cell.length_a   1.000
_cell.length_b   1.000
_cell.length_c   1.000
_cell.angle_alpha   90.00
_cell.angle_beta   90.00
_cell.angle_gamma   90.00
#
_symmetry.space_group_name_H-M   'P 1'
#
loop_
_entity.id
_entity.type
_entity.pdbx_description
1 polymer ?
#
loop_
_entity_poly.entity_id
_entity_poly.type
_entity_poly.pdbx_seq_one_letter_code
_entity_poly.pdbx_strand_id
1 'polypeptide(L)'
;MAEQEGVIRTFPNDQDCEESTVFLDIEERCVYADNQNEEGLLGFAFHPQFHTNRKYYLSYNPNAATSLIVERVADTSFIRDGGTAQKTILRAVQPQTNQNGGGIGFGPDGFLYIGFGDGGGNGDPQGRAQNMDSLMGKMLRVDVDGADAFPTDTTRNYAIPSDNPFVGGGHKAEVWAYGLRNPWRWSFHPVTGELWAGDVGQGNPN
;
A
#
# COMPACT_ATOMS: atom_id res chain seq x y z
N MET A 1 5.11 -4.78 -14.55
CA MET A 1 3.82 -5.48 -14.30
C MET A 1 3.92 -6.16 -12.94
N ALA A 2 2.89 -6.05 -12.11
CA ALA A 2 2.79 -6.78 -10.84
C ALA A 2 1.60 -7.73 -10.91
N GLU A 3 1.83 -8.98 -10.55
CA GLU A 3 0.86 -10.06 -10.51
C GLU A 3 0.39 -10.26 -9.06
N GLN A 4 -0.90 -10.48 -8.84
CA GLN A 4 -1.47 -10.56 -7.49
C GLN A 4 -0.90 -11.72 -6.68
N GLU A 5 -0.45 -12.77 -7.34
CA GLU A 5 0.20 -13.94 -6.74
C GLU A 5 1.53 -13.60 -6.03
N GLY A 6 2.20 -12.51 -6.43
CA GLY A 6 3.44 -12.07 -5.77
C GLY A 6 4.63 -11.88 -6.71
N VAL A 7 4.44 -11.97 -8.02
CA VAL A 7 5.51 -11.77 -9.00
C VAL A 7 5.47 -10.35 -9.56
N ILE A 8 6.63 -9.72 -9.65
CA ILE A 8 6.82 -8.47 -10.39
C ILE A 8 7.76 -8.74 -11.56
N ARG A 9 7.31 -8.32 -12.75
CA ARG A 9 8.09 -8.45 -13.99
C ARG A 9 8.48 -7.09 -14.54
N THR A 10 9.70 -7.02 -15.08
CA THR A 10 10.20 -5.89 -15.86
C THR A 10 10.38 -6.32 -17.31
N PHE A 11 10.23 -5.38 -18.22
CA PHE A 11 10.44 -5.56 -19.66
C PHE A 11 10.88 -4.23 -20.26
N PRO A 12 11.63 -4.24 -21.38
CA PRO A 12 11.99 -3.03 -22.10
C PRO A 12 10.75 -2.22 -22.49
N ASN A 13 10.88 -0.88 -22.50
CA ASN A 13 9.83 -0.01 -23.03
C ASN A 13 9.92 0.00 -24.56
N ASP A 14 9.62 -1.13 -25.16
CA ASP A 14 9.64 -1.39 -26.60
C ASP A 14 8.33 -2.11 -26.94
N GLN A 15 7.61 -1.60 -27.98
CA GLN A 15 6.34 -2.18 -28.39
C GLN A 15 6.47 -3.60 -28.97
N ASP A 16 7.66 -3.96 -29.45
CA ASP A 16 7.97 -5.27 -30.03
C ASP A 16 8.61 -6.23 -29.03
N CYS A 17 8.61 -5.86 -27.73
CA CYS A 17 9.16 -6.69 -26.66
C CYS A 17 8.32 -7.92 -26.41
N GLU A 18 8.89 -9.10 -26.65
CA GLU A 18 8.26 -10.42 -26.41
C GLU A 18 8.71 -11.06 -25.08
N GLU A 19 9.73 -10.50 -24.41
CA GLU A 19 10.33 -11.12 -23.23
C GLU A 19 10.19 -10.22 -22.00
N SER A 20 10.00 -10.86 -20.84
CA SER A 20 10.03 -10.19 -19.54
C SER A 20 11.02 -10.86 -18.60
N THR A 21 11.56 -10.10 -17.66
CA THR A 21 12.43 -10.59 -16.60
C THR A 21 11.71 -10.51 -15.26
N VAL A 22 11.85 -11.51 -14.40
CA VAL A 22 11.38 -11.43 -13.02
C VAL A 22 12.20 -10.40 -12.27
N PHE A 23 11.54 -9.33 -11.84
CA PHE A 23 12.11 -8.32 -10.97
C PHE A 23 12.15 -8.78 -9.52
N LEU A 24 11.04 -9.34 -9.04
CA LEU A 24 10.85 -9.89 -7.70
C LEU A 24 9.87 -11.04 -7.75
N ASP A 25 10.14 -12.07 -6.95
CA ASP A 25 9.23 -13.17 -6.67
C ASP A 25 9.09 -13.33 -5.16
N ILE A 26 7.86 -13.18 -4.66
CA ILE A 26 7.46 -13.36 -3.27
C ILE A 26 6.20 -14.24 -3.15
N GLU A 27 5.92 -15.10 -4.14
CA GLU A 27 4.75 -15.99 -4.12
C GLU A 27 4.66 -16.80 -2.82
N GLU A 28 5.77 -17.36 -2.35
CA GLU A 28 5.81 -18.11 -1.09
C GLU A 28 5.51 -17.26 0.16
N ARG A 29 5.47 -15.93 0.02
CA ARG A 29 5.23 -14.96 1.11
C ARG A 29 3.90 -14.24 0.99
N CYS A 30 3.19 -14.44 -0.11
CA CYS A 30 1.88 -13.85 -0.35
C CYS A 30 0.80 -14.89 -0.16
N VAL A 31 -0.25 -14.54 0.55
CA VAL A 31 -1.49 -15.32 0.49
C VAL A 31 -2.25 -14.90 -0.75
N TYR A 32 -2.50 -15.83 -1.62
CA TYR A 32 -3.35 -15.68 -2.79
C TYR A 32 -4.21 -16.93 -2.93
N ALA A 33 -5.52 -16.74 -3.03
CA ALA A 33 -6.44 -17.83 -3.31
C ALA A 33 -7.20 -17.52 -4.59
N ASP A 34 -7.06 -18.40 -5.57
CA ASP A 34 -7.65 -18.27 -6.89
C ASP A 34 -9.15 -17.94 -6.82
N ASN A 35 -9.55 -16.80 -7.39
CA ASN A 35 -10.93 -16.37 -7.63
C ASN A 35 -11.84 -16.07 -6.42
N GLN A 36 -11.36 -16.01 -5.19
CA GLN A 36 -12.26 -15.92 -4.04
C GLN A 36 -11.97 -14.77 -3.06
N ASN A 37 -10.82 -14.11 -3.13
CA ASN A 37 -10.46 -13.04 -2.20
C ASN A 37 -9.66 -11.90 -2.86
N GLU A 38 -9.47 -10.82 -2.12
CA GLU A 38 -8.77 -9.62 -2.58
C GLU A 38 -7.33 -9.57 -2.03
N GLU A 39 -6.81 -10.66 -1.48
CA GLU A 39 -5.47 -10.76 -0.91
C GLU A 39 -4.40 -10.97 -1.99
N GLY A 40 -3.15 -10.80 -1.62
CA GLY A 40 -1.99 -11.00 -2.50
C GLY A 40 -1.05 -9.81 -2.50
N LEU A 41 -0.31 -9.65 -3.60
CA LEU A 41 0.47 -8.44 -3.89
C LEU A 41 -0.46 -7.36 -4.47
N LEU A 42 -0.82 -6.37 -3.66
CA LEU A 42 -1.88 -5.40 -3.96
C LEU A 42 -1.34 -4.04 -4.42
N GLY A 43 -0.11 -3.71 -4.04
CA GLY A 43 0.49 -2.43 -4.36
C GLY A 43 2.00 -2.49 -4.58
N PHE A 44 2.47 -1.65 -5.49
CA PHE A 44 3.88 -1.47 -5.80
C PHE A 44 4.13 0.00 -6.13
N ALA A 45 5.18 0.59 -5.55
CA ALA A 45 5.57 1.96 -5.83
C ALA A 45 7.09 2.13 -5.78
N PHE A 46 7.65 2.83 -6.74
CA PHE A 46 9.04 3.30 -6.65
C PHE A 46 9.11 4.54 -5.77
N HIS A 47 10.19 4.64 -4.99
CA HIS A 47 10.53 5.88 -4.29
C HIS A 47 10.74 7.03 -5.29
N PRO A 48 10.37 8.29 -4.98
CA PRO A 48 10.60 9.43 -5.88
C PRO A 48 12.08 9.59 -6.30
N GLN A 49 13.00 9.19 -5.42
CA GLN A 49 14.44 9.20 -5.69
C GLN A 49 14.98 7.80 -6.03
N PHE A 50 14.17 6.92 -6.61
CA PHE A 50 14.55 5.54 -6.94
C PHE A 50 15.87 5.45 -7.70
N HIS A 51 16.11 6.36 -8.64
CA HIS A 51 17.33 6.42 -9.42
C HIS A 51 18.62 6.52 -8.57
N THR A 52 18.53 7.15 -7.39
CA THR A 52 19.68 7.31 -6.49
C THR A 52 19.70 6.30 -5.34
N ASN A 53 18.54 6.04 -4.73
CA ASN A 53 18.46 5.20 -3.54
C ASN A 53 18.02 3.76 -3.82
N ARG A 54 17.47 3.49 -5.01
CA ARG A 54 16.97 2.19 -5.47
C ARG A 54 15.86 1.61 -4.60
N LYS A 55 15.23 2.42 -3.73
CA LYS A 55 14.15 1.99 -2.86
C LYS A 55 12.85 1.83 -3.63
N TYR A 56 12.10 0.79 -3.27
CA TYR A 56 10.74 0.58 -3.73
C TYR A 56 9.91 -0.05 -2.63
N TYR A 57 8.60 0.04 -2.76
CA TYR A 57 7.66 -0.34 -1.72
C TYR A 57 6.66 -1.34 -2.26
N LEU A 58 6.26 -2.26 -1.39
CA LEU A 58 5.25 -3.27 -1.67
C LEU A 58 4.15 -3.19 -0.62
N SER A 59 2.93 -3.47 -1.06
CA SER A 59 1.79 -3.76 -0.20
C SER A 59 1.30 -5.15 -0.51
N TYR A 60 1.30 -6.04 0.46
CA TYR A 60 0.86 -7.42 0.27
C TYR A 60 0.33 -8.05 1.56
N ASN A 61 -0.35 -9.19 1.42
CA ASN A 61 -0.86 -9.98 2.54
C ASN A 61 0.03 -11.21 2.75
N PRO A 62 0.84 -11.26 3.85
CA PRO A 62 1.63 -12.44 4.18
C PRO A 62 0.80 -13.57 4.80
N ASN A 63 -0.42 -13.27 5.22
CA ASN A 63 -1.45 -14.17 5.71
C ASN A 63 -2.81 -13.46 5.71
N ALA A 64 -3.89 -14.21 5.89
CA ALA A 64 -5.27 -13.70 5.84
C ALA A 64 -5.63 -12.66 6.92
N ALA A 65 -4.77 -12.43 7.89
CA ALA A 65 -5.02 -11.51 9.02
C ALA A 65 -4.14 -10.27 8.98
N THR A 66 -3.33 -10.07 7.94
CA THR A 66 -2.30 -9.03 7.93
C THR A 66 -2.19 -8.37 6.56
N SER A 67 -2.20 -7.03 6.54
CA SER A 67 -1.68 -6.22 5.45
C SER A 67 -0.30 -5.69 5.82
N LEU A 68 0.67 -5.83 4.94
CA LEU A 68 2.06 -5.50 5.18
C LEU A 68 2.59 -4.55 4.10
N ILE A 69 3.08 -3.39 4.54
CA ILE A 69 3.80 -2.44 3.69
C ILE A 69 5.29 -2.57 4.01
N VAL A 70 6.11 -2.79 2.99
CA VAL A 70 7.55 -2.95 3.15
C VAL A 70 8.35 -2.11 2.18
N GLU A 71 9.54 -1.69 2.61
CA GLU A 71 10.60 -1.14 1.78
C GLU A 71 11.56 -2.25 1.37
N ARG A 72 11.97 -2.24 0.11
CA ARG A 72 13.03 -3.07 -0.46
C ARG A 72 13.96 -2.21 -1.30
N VAL A 73 15.10 -2.77 -1.69
CA VAL A 73 16.10 -2.09 -2.51
C VAL A 73 16.39 -2.93 -3.75
N ALA A 74 16.31 -2.32 -4.93
CA ALA A 74 16.68 -2.94 -6.18
C ALA A 74 18.20 -3.13 -6.29
N ASP A 75 18.63 -4.03 -7.14
CA ASP A 75 20.04 -4.20 -7.48
C ASP A 75 20.60 -2.97 -8.24
N THR A 76 21.89 -3.00 -8.54
CA THR A 76 22.55 -1.90 -9.24
C THR A 76 22.18 -1.79 -10.73
N SER A 77 21.54 -2.81 -11.27
CA SER A 77 21.04 -2.81 -12.67
C SER A 77 19.64 -2.18 -12.78
N PHE A 78 18.94 -1.98 -11.66
CA PHE A 78 17.57 -1.46 -11.57
C PHE A 78 16.47 -2.37 -12.17
N ILE A 79 16.83 -3.57 -12.59
CA ILE A 79 15.89 -4.50 -13.24
C ILE A 79 15.57 -5.74 -12.42
N ARG A 80 16.13 -5.84 -11.21
CA ARG A 80 15.88 -6.93 -10.25
C ARG A 80 15.88 -6.41 -8.82
N ASP A 81 15.24 -7.17 -7.93
CA ASP A 81 15.41 -6.99 -6.48
C ASP A 81 16.86 -7.25 -6.06
N GLY A 82 17.34 -6.47 -5.10
CA GLY A 82 18.72 -6.56 -4.61
C GLY A 82 18.97 -7.72 -3.64
N GLY A 83 17.98 -8.54 -3.32
CA GLY A 83 18.09 -9.68 -2.40
C GLY A 83 18.30 -9.30 -0.93
N THR A 84 18.18 -8.01 -0.57
CA THR A 84 18.34 -7.54 0.81
C THR A 84 17.12 -7.84 1.65
N ALA A 85 17.29 -7.89 2.98
CA ALA A 85 16.16 -8.00 3.91
C ALA A 85 15.22 -6.80 3.73
N GLN A 86 13.92 -7.07 3.72
CA GLN A 86 12.89 -6.02 3.68
C GLN A 86 12.82 -5.27 5.00
N LYS A 87 12.53 -3.96 4.95
CA LYS A 87 12.19 -3.13 6.11
C LYS A 87 10.68 -3.02 6.20
N THR A 88 10.09 -3.40 7.34
CA THR A 88 8.66 -3.17 7.57
C THR A 88 8.41 -1.68 7.75
N ILE A 89 7.51 -1.12 6.94
CA ILE A 89 7.01 0.26 7.09
C ILE A 89 5.75 0.25 7.94
N LEU A 90 4.78 -0.61 7.60
CA LEU A 90 3.54 -0.73 8.34
C LEU A 90 3.04 -2.17 8.29
N ARG A 91 2.69 -2.70 9.45
CA ARG A 91 1.92 -3.94 9.59
C ARG A 91 0.56 -3.60 10.18
N ALA A 92 -0.50 -3.83 9.44
CA ALA A 92 -1.87 -3.61 9.87
C ALA A 92 -2.63 -4.94 10.00
N VAL A 93 -3.54 -5.00 10.97
CA VAL A 93 -4.47 -6.13 11.08
C VAL A 93 -5.49 -6.04 9.95
N GLN A 94 -5.62 -7.12 9.19
CA GLN A 94 -6.63 -7.29 8.15
C GLN A 94 -7.69 -8.26 8.67
N PRO A 95 -8.91 -7.77 8.99
CA PRO A 95 -9.89 -8.58 9.70
C PRO A 95 -10.55 -9.68 8.86
N GLN A 96 -10.64 -9.48 7.53
CA GLN A 96 -11.21 -10.42 6.58
C GLN A 96 -10.43 -10.42 5.26
N THR A 97 -10.73 -11.39 4.39
CA THR A 97 -10.04 -11.62 3.12
C THR A 97 -10.50 -10.71 1.97
N ASN A 98 -11.44 -9.82 2.23
CA ASN A 98 -11.98 -8.86 1.26
C ASN A 98 -11.94 -7.43 1.78
N GLN A 99 -12.13 -6.48 0.87
CA GLN A 99 -12.06 -5.03 1.15
C GLN A 99 -10.70 -4.64 1.75
N ASN A 100 -9.64 -5.17 1.15
CA ASN A 100 -8.27 -4.98 1.63
C ASN A 100 -7.68 -3.65 1.16
N GLY A 101 -8.16 -3.10 0.03
CA GLY A 101 -7.52 -1.95 -0.60
C GLY A 101 -6.11 -2.31 -1.04
N GLY A 102 -5.12 -1.80 -0.33
CA GLY A 102 -3.71 -2.16 -0.47
C GLY A 102 -2.95 -1.38 -1.56
N GLY A 103 -3.61 -0.48 -2.29
CA GLY A 103 -2.93 0.41 -3.21
C GLY A 103 -1.97 1.33 -2.48
N ILE A 104 -0.76 1.52 -3.03
CA ILE A 104 0.25 2.45 -2.52
C ILE A 104 0.81 3.32 -3.64
N GLY A 105 1.27 4.53 -3.31
CA GLY A 105 1.92 5.43 -4.25
C GLY A 105 2.46 6.67 -3.57
N PHE A 106 3.45 7.30 -4.20
CA PHE A 106 3.97 8.58 -3.71
C PHE A 106 3.16 9.74 -4.28
N GLY A 107 2.83 10.68 -3.40
CA GLY A 107 2.23 11.94 -3.79
C GLY A 107 3.26 12.92 -4.40
N PRO A 108 2.78 14.01 -5.02
CA PRO A 108 3.65 15.07 -5.53
C PRO A 108 4.42 15.79 -4.41
N ASP A 109 4.02 15.60 -3.17
CA ASP A 109 4.66 16.08 -1.94
C ASP A 109 5.80 15.16 -1.44
N GLY A 110 6.01 14.02 -2.11
CA GLY A 110 7.07 13.07 -1.80
C GLY A 110 6.74 12.07 -0.67
N PHE A 111 5.55 12.14 -0.07
CA PHE A 111 5.11 11.21 0.95
C PHE A 111 4.43 9.97 0.37
N LEU A 112 4.50 8.85 1.11
CA LEU A 112 3.84 7.61 0.72
C LEU A 112 2.38 7.63 1.17
N TYR A 113 1.47 7.43 0.23
CA TYR A 113 0.05 7.23 0.47
C TYR A 113 -0.29 5.75 0.41
N ILE A 114 -1.19 5.31 1.31
CA ILE A 114 -1.59 3.92 1.46
C ILE A 114 -3.11 3.89 1.59
N GLY A 115 -3.80 3.19 0.67
CA GLY A 115 -5.25 3.01 0.73
C GLY A 115 -5.60 1.68 1.39
N PHE A 116 -6.30 1.70 2.51
CA PHE A 116 -6.89 0.51 3.13
C PHE A 116 -8.40 0.54 3.04
N GLY A 117 -9.00 -0.61 2.69
CA GLY A 117 -10.43 -0.82 2.80
C GLY A 117 -10.89 -0.93 4.26
N ASP A 118 -12.20 -1.03 4.48
CA ASP A 118 -12.80 -1.10 5.83
C ASP A 118 -12.52 -2.43 6.55
N GLY A 119 -11.85 -3.37 5.87
CA GLY A 119 -11.45 -4.66 6.40
C GLY A 119 -12.55 -5.71 6.35
N GLY A 120 -13.57 -5.50 5.51
CA GLY A 120 -14.54 -6.53 5.13
C GLY A 120 -15.84 -6.52 5.92
N GLY A 121 -16.77 -7.23 5.34
CA GLY A 121 -18.15 -7.32 5.83
C GLY A 121 -19.10 -6.33 5.15
N ASN A 122 -20.38 -6.71 5.05
CA ASN A 122 -21.39 -5.87 4.42
C ASN A 122 -21.75 -4.68 5.32
N GLY A 123 -21.65 -3.46 4.77
CA GLY A 123 -22.06 -2.22 5.44
C GLY A 123 -21.16 -1.79 6.60
N ASP A 124 -19.87 -2.17 6.56
CA ASP A 124 -18.87 -1.88 7.62
C ASP A 124 -19.41 -2.19 9.02
N PRO A 125 -19.71 -3.45 9.33
CA PRO A 125 -20.43 -3.84 10.55
C PRO A 125 -19.68 -3.50 11.84
N GLN A 126 -18.42 -3.12 11.74
CA GLN A 126 -17.57 -2.72 12.87
C GLN A 126 -17.38 -1.19 12.93
N GLY A 127 -17.91 -0.43 11.96
CA GLY A 127 -17.75 1.02 11.89
C GLY A 127 -16.30 1.49 11.72
N ARG A 128 -15.44 0.66 11.14
CA ARG A 128 -14.00 0.96 11.04
C ARG A 128 -13.70 2.15 10.14
N ALA A 129 -14.45 2.30 9.06
CA ALA A 129 -14.24 3.39 8.11
C ALA A 129 -14.43 4.76 8.75
N GLN A 130 -15.37 4.89 9.68
CA GLN A 130 -15.64 6.13 10.43
C GLN A 130 -14.84 6.24 11.74
N ASN A 131 -14.24 5.15 12.23
CA ASN A 131 -13.45 5.15 13.44
C ASN A 131 -12.05 5.70 13.17
N MET A 132 -11.73 6.89 13.68
CA MET A 132 -10.44 7.56 13.50
C MET A 132 -9.26 6.90 14.22
N ASP A 133 -9.53 5.93 15.10
CA ASP A 133 -8.50 5.12 15.78
C ASP A 133 -8.23 3.79 15.04
N SER A 134 -8.92 3.57 13.90
CA SER A 134 -8.68 2.47 12.97
C SER A 134 -7.86 2.94 11.77
N LEU A 135 -6.97 2.08 11.25
CA LEU A 135 -6.29 2.29 9.96
C LEU A 135 -7.16 1.82 8.77
N MET A 136 -8.21 1.02 9.05
CA MET A 136 -9.10 0.49 8.04
C MET A 136 -10.12 1.53 7.56
N GLY A 137 -10.45 1.47 6.25
CA GLY A 137 -11.34 2.43 5.60
C GLY A 137 -10.72 3.83 5.47
N LYS A 138 -9.43 3.90 5.20
CA LYS A 138 -8.61 5.12 5.21
C LYS A 138 -7.73 5.25 3.99
N MET A 139 -7.44 6.49 3.65
CA MET A 139 -6.20 6.87 3.00
C MET A 139 -5.24 7.35 4.08
N LEU A 140 -4.07 6.73 4.17
CA LEU A 140 -2.98 7.14 5.08
C LEU A 140 -1.93 7.92 4.30
N ARG A 141 -1.21 8.81 4.97
CA ARG A 141 -0.07 9.56 4.42
C ARG A 141 1.06 9.54 5.42
N VAL A 142 2.22 9.00 5.02
CA VAL A 142 3.36 8.76 5.89
C VAL A 142 4.67 9.20 5.22
N ASP A 143 5.64 9.63 6.04
CA ASP A 143 6.99 9.97 5.59
C ASP A 143 7.93 8.79 5.88
N VAL A 144 8.40 8.12 4.83
CA VAL A 144 9.26 6.93 4.92
C VAL A 144 10.76 7.28 5.04
N ASP A 145 11.12 8.53 4.82
CA ASP A 145 12.49 9.06 4.92
C ASP A 145 12.72 9.81 6.23
N GLY A 146 11.67 10.20 6.92
CA GLY A 146 11.74 10.90 8.21
C GLY A 146 12.15 10.00 9.38
N ALA A 147 12.42 10.62 10.51
CA ALA A 147 12.71 9.89 11.74
C ALA A 147 11.47 9.12 12.21
N ASP A 148 11.67 7.85 12.55
CA ASP A 148 10.59 6.98 13.03
C ASP A 148 9.88 7.59 14.24
N ALA A 149 8.58 7.85 14.09
CA ALA A 149 7.74 8.38 15.16
C ALA A 149 7.35 7.31 16.21
N PHE A 150 7.65 6.04 15.93
CA PHE A 150 7.23 4.88 16.73
C PHE A 150 8.39 3.94 17.10
N PRO A 151 9.51 4.42 17.65
CA PRO A 151 10.76 3.64 17.76
C PRO A 151 10.67 2.39 18.65
N THR A 152 9.58 2.24 19.41
CA THR A 152 9.31 1.05 20.23
C THR A 152 8.24 0.13 19.64
N ASP A 153 7.62 0.51 18.52
CA ASP A 153 6.58 -0.27 17.86
C ASP A 153 7.12 -0.88 16.57
N THR A 154 7.47 -2.15 16.60
CA THR A 154 8.03 -2.88 15.45
C THR A 154 7.05 -3.06 14.28
N THR A 155 5.79 -2.66 14.45
CA THR A 155 4.77 -2.73 13.39
C THR A 155 4.67 -1.46 12.56
N ARG A 156 5.31 -0.37 12.99
CA ARG A 156 5.33 0.95 12.33
C ARG A 156 6.75 1.50 12.27
N ASN A 157 7.16 2.04 11.14
CA ASN A 157 8.50 2.56 10.95
C ASN A 157 8.48 3.68 9.89
N TYR A 158 7.90 4.81 10.28
CA TYR A 158 7.74 6.02 9.47
C TYR A 158 7.60 7.25 10.37
N ALA A 159 7.82 8.44 9.81
CA ALA A 159 7.43 9.69 10.44
C ALA A 159 6.01 10.10 10.02
N ILE A 160 5.41 10.96 10.83
CA ILE A 160 4.12 11.59 10.54
C ILE A 160 4.37 12.97 9.93
N PRO A 161 3.91 13.23 8.69
CA PRO A 161 3.94 14.59 8.14
C PRO A 161 3.18 15.57 9.04
N SER A 162 3.81 16.68 9.39
CA SER A 162 3.26 17.64 10.38
C SER A 162 2.00 18.37 9.90
N ASP A 163 1.76 18.34 8.59
CA ASP A 163 0.60 18.92 7.91
C ASP A 163 -0.51 17.90 7.61
N ASN A 164 -0.43 16.68 8.15
CA ASN A 164 -1.54 15.75 8.09
C ASN A 164 -2.76 16.33 8.83
N PRO A 165 -3.99 16.15 8.30
CA PRO A 165 -5.17 16.88 8.77
C PRO A 165 -5.58 16.55 10.21
N PHE A 166 -5.13 15.43 10.78
CA PHE A 166 -5.52 14.95 12.11
C PHE A 166 -4.38 14.94 13.12
N VAL A 167 -3.24 15.55 12.81
CA VAL A 167 -2.14 15.73 13.76
C VAL A 167 -2.61 16.56 14.97
N GLY A 168 -2.33 16.06 16.18
CA GLY A 168 -2.73 16.72 17.44
C GLY A 168 -4.19 16.54 17.84
N GLY A 169 -5.01 15.85 17.03
CA GLY A 169 -6.44 15.62 17.31
C GLY A 169 -6.76 14.46 18.25
N GLY A 170 -5.76 13.77 18.78
CA GLY A 170 -5.96 12.60 19.67
C GLY A 170 -6.33 11.31 18.93
N HIS A 171 -6.26 11.32 17.60
CA HIS A 171 -6.54 10.19 16.72
C HIS A 171 -5.26 9.73 15.99
N LYS A 172 -5.39 8.74 15.11
CA LYS A 172 -4.27 8.28 14.27
C LYS A 172 -3.82 9.38 13.31
N ALA A 173 -2.64 9.92 13.58
CA ALA A 173 -2.08 11.08 12.88
C ALA A 173 -1.66 10.78 11.43
N GLU A 174 -1.46 9.51 11.09
CA GLU A 174 -1.19 9.05 9.72
C GLU A 174 -2.41 9.13 8.79
N VAL A 175 -3.62 9.33 9.32
CA VAL A 175 -4.85 9.42 8.52
C VAL A 175 -4.85 10.69 7.67
N TRP A 176 -5.05 10.52 6.35
CA TRP A 176 -5.24 11.60 5.38
C TRP A 176 -6.72 11.81 5.04
N ALA A 177 -7.44 10.69 4.75
CA ALA A 177 -8.88 10.69 4.53
C ALA A 177 -9.49 9.43 5.13
N TYR A 178 -10.77 9.48 5.48
CA TYR A 178 -11.49 8.39 6.13
C TYR A 178 -12.89 8.20 5.54
N GLY A 179 -13.58 7.12 5.94
CA GLY A 179 -14.92 6.80 5.46
C GLY A 179 -14.93 6.05 4.13
N LEU A 180 -13.79 5.46 3.73
CA LEU A 180 -13.66 4.67 2.51
C LEU A 180 -14.08 3.23 2.76
N ARG A 181 -14.70 2.60 1.78
CA ARG A 181 -15.08 1.19 1.86
C ARG A 181 -13.95 0.29 1.36
N ASN A 182 -13.50 0.51 0.13
CA ASN A 182 -12.43 -0.26 -0.52
C ASN A 182 -11.80 0.59 -1.63
N PRO A 183 -10.85 1.50 -1.32
CA PRO A 183 -10.17 2.34 -2.29
C PRO A 183 -9.24 1.48 -3.14
N TRP A 184 -9.83 0.86 -4.18
CA TRP A 184 -9.18 -0.16 -4.99
C TRP A 184 -8.07 0.38 -5.87
N ARG A 185 -8.37 1.48 -6.61
CA ARG A 185 -7.39 2.16 -7.46
C ARG A 185 -7.50 3.66 -7.26
N TRP A 186 -6.36 4.30 -7.19
CA TRP A 186 -6.26 5.74 -7.03
C TRP A 186 -4.96 6.25 -7.64
N SER A 187 -4.92 7.51 -7.95
CA SER A 187 -3.74 8.19 -8.48
C SER A 187 -3.81 9.68 -8.23
N PHE A 188 -2.68 10.35 -8.42
CA PHE A 188 -2.62 11.81 -8.42
C PHE A 188 -2.78 12.34 -9.84
N HIS A 189 -3.58 13.38 -10.01
CA HIS A 189 -3.68 14.08 -11.28
C HIS A 189 -2.31 14.73 -11.60
N PRO A 190 -1.69 14.44 -12.78
CA PRO A 190 -0.29 14.78 -13.04
C PRO A 190 -0.02 16.29 -13.15
N VAL A 191 -1.05 17.11 -13.34
CA VAL A 191 -0.93 18.56 -13.45
C VAL A 191 -1.36 19.28 -12.17
N THR A 192 -2.50 18.88 -11.58
CA THR A 192 -3.05 19.57 -10.40
C THR A 192 -2.57 19.00 -9.07
N GLY A 193 -2.05 17.76 -9.06
CA GLY A 193 -1.65 17.06 -7.84
C GLY A 193 -2.83 16.58 -6.99
N GLU A 194 -4.07 16.71 -7.48
CA GLU A 194 -5.25 16.21 -6.76
C GLU A 194 -5.28 14.68 -6.72
N LEU A 195 -5.62 14.13 -5.55
CA LEU A 195 -5.82 12.69 -5.37
C LEU A 195 -7.22 12.29 -5.87
N TRP A 196 -7.26 11.34 -6.78
CA TRP A 196 -8.47 10.71 -7.30
C TRP A 196 -8.49 9.24 -6.89
N ALA A 197 -9.60 8.80 -6.29
CA ALA A 197 -9.75 7.41 -5.84
C ALA A 197 -11.07 6.81 -6.34
N GLY A 198 -10.98 5.58 -6.87
CA GLY A 198 -12.14 4.72 -7.11
C GLY A 198 -12.41 3.88 -5.88
N ASP A 199 -13.47 4.23 -5.14
CA ASP A 199 -13.89 3.49 -3.95
C ASP A 199 -15.00 2.51 -4.32
N VAL A 200 -14.76 1.21 -4.11
CA VAL A 200 -15.72 0.15 -4.48
C VAL A 200 -16.88 0.17 -3.49
N GLY A 201 -18.04 0.62 -3.98
CA GLY A 201 -19.27 0.68 -3.21
C GLY A 201 -19.85 -0.70 -2.86
N GLN A 202 -20.78 -0.71 -1.93
CA GLN A 202 -21.60 -1.87 -1.61
C GLN A 202 -22.57 -2.14 -2.74
N GLY A 203 -22.63 -3.38 -3.25
CA GLY A 203 -23.73 -3.80 -4.12
C GLY A 203 -25.07 -3.62 -3.38
N ASN A 204 -26.04 -2.98 -4.05
CA ASN A 204 -27.37 -2.80 -3.47
C ASN A 204 -28.02 -4.20 -3.38
N PRO A 205 -28.30 -4.75 -2.18
CA PRO A 205 -29.19 -5.90 -2.10
C PRO A 205 -30.59 -5.37 -2.40
N ASN A 206 -31.09 -5.69 -3.61
CA ASN A 206 -32.50 -5.51 -3.92
C ASN A 206 -33.37 -6.36 -2.97
#